data_4702164290b8658f4cf95c2b43dd121f
#
_entry.id   4702164290b8658f4cf95c2b43dd121f
#
_cell.length_a   1.000
_cell.length_b   1.000
_cell.length_c   1.000
_cell.angle_alpha   90.00
_cell.angle_beta   90.00
_cell.angle_gamma   90.00
#
_symmetry.space_group_name_H-M   'P 1'
#
loop_
_entity.id
_entity.type
_entity.pdbx_description
1 polymer ?
#
loop_
_entity_poly.entity_id
_entity_poly.type
_entity_poly.pdbx_seq_one_letter_code
_entity_poly.pdbx_strand_id
1 'polypeptide(L)'
;IQFAVDPTNGRVIVIEMNPRVSRSSALASKATGFPIAKIAAKLALGYRLDEIPNDITRVTPASFEPTLDYVVVKVPRFAFEKFPVADARLTTTMKSVGEAMAIGRNFTTALQKALRSLERRGSSFTWAPGAPAYTSTVEELLVTAEMPTDGRIVAVQQALLAGASVPQ
;
A
#
# COMPACT_ATOMS: atom_id res chain seq x y z
N ILE A 1 -16.21 -1.99 2.51
CA ILE A 1 -15.98 -3.38 2.09
C ILE A 1 -14.65 -3.43 1.34
N GLN A 2 -13.86 -4.47 1.58
CA GLN A 2 -12.65 -4.78 0.80
C GLN A 2 -12.91 -6.03 -0.03
N PHE A 3 -12.46 -5.97 -1.27
CA PHE A 3 -12.60 -7.06 -2.23
C PHE A 3 -11.24 -7.51 -2.75
N ALA A 4 -11.11 -8.79 -3.05
CA ALA A 4 -10.09 -9.32 -3.94
C ALA A 4 -10.73 -9.68 -5.27
N VAL A 5 -10.05 -9.41 -6.36
CA VAL A 5 -10.49 -9.76 -7.71
C VAL A 5 -9.43 -10.69 -8.32
N ASP A 6 -9.86 -11.86 -8.76
CA ASP A 6 -9.00 -12.79 -9.51
C ASP A 6 -8.80 -12.23 -10.92
N PRO A 7 -7.57 -11.89 -11.31
CA PRO A 7 -7.32 -11.30 -12.63
C PRO A 7 -7.52 -12.28 -13.79
N THR A 8 -7.59 -13.58 -13.52
CA THR A 8 -7.72 -14.60 -14.58
C THR A 8 -9.15 -14.82 -15.02
N ASN A 9 -10.14 -14.64 -14.13
CA ASN A 9 -11.54 -14.95 -14.39
C ASN A 9 -12.53 -13.88 -13.90
N GLY A 10 -12.02 -12.81 -13.26
CA GLY A 10 -12.82 -11.71 -12.73
C GLY A 10 -13.62 -12.06 -11.46
N ARG A 11 -13.38 -13.21 -10.83
CA ARG A 11 -14.08 -13.60 -9.59
C ARG A 11 -13.80 -12.60 -8.49
N VAL A 12 -14.86 -12.08 -7.88
CA VAL A 12 -14.81 -11.14 -6.76
C VAL A 12 -15.04 -11.88 -5.44
N ILE A 13 -14.14 -11.69 -4.50
CA ILE A 13 -14.21 -12.28 -3.15
C ILE A 13 -14.24 -11.13 -2.14
N VAL A 14 -15.18 -11.16 -1.20
CA VAL A 14 -15.20 -10.22 -0.07
C VAL A 14 -14.13 -10.65 0.93
N ILE A 15 -13.19 -9.76 1.21
CA ILE A 15 -12.15 -9.97 2.23
C ILE A 15 -12.68 -9.57 3.59
N GLU A 16 -13.26 -8.35 3.68
CA GLU A 16 -13.64 -7.74 4.95
C GLU A 16 -14.72 -6.67 4.73
N MET A 17 -15.59 -6.51 5.70
CA MET A 17 -16.53 -5.40 5.79
C MET A 17 -16.38 -4.69 7.14
N ASN A 18 -16.16 -3.39 7.09
CA ASN A 18 -16.16 -2.54 8.29
C ASN A 18 -17.43 -1.68 8.28
N PRO A 19 -18.42 -1.94 9.17
CA PRO A 19 -19.67 -1.16 9.23
C PRO A 19 -19.45 0.19 9.93
N ARG A 20 -18.43 0.90 9.53
CA ARG A 20 -17.98 2.19 10.08
C ARG A 20 -17.02 2.87 9.08
N VAL A 21 -16.72 4.15 9.29
CA VAL A 21 -15.60 4.78 8.64
C VAL A 21 -14.31 4.20 9.24
N SER A 22 -13.59 3.44 8.45
CA SER A 22 -12.38 2.72 8.86
C SER A 22 -11.12 3.51 8.52
N ARG A 23 -9.97 2.99 8.97
CA ARG A 23 -8.66 3.53 8.58
C ARG A 23 -8.45 3.47 7.06
N SER A 24 -8.90 2.40 6.40
CA SER A 24 -8.86 2.29 4.93
C SER A 24 -9.73 3.35 4.25
N SER A 25 -10.90 3.70 4.80
CA SER A 25 -11.73 4.80 4.29
C SER A 25 -11.03 6.15 4.42
N ALA A 26 -10.34 6.40 5.55
CA ALA A 26 -9.56 7.62 5.75
C ALA A 26 -8.41 7.73 4.75
N LEU A 27 -7.70 6.62 4.47
CA LEU A 27 -6.65 6.57 3.46
C LEU A 27 -7.20 6.77 2.04
N ALA A 28 -8.32 6.15 1.71
CA ALA A 28 -8.98 6.34 0.42
C ALA A 28 -9.43 7.81 0.24
N SER A 29 -9.99 8.44 1.27
CA SER A 29 -10.30 9.87 1.26
C SER A 29 -9.08 10.73 0.99
N LYS A 30 -7.95 10.44 1.66
CA LYS A 30 -6.70 11.16 1.46
C LYS A 30 -6.10 10.90 0.07
N ALA A 31 -6.22 9.68 -0.43
CA ALA A 31 -5.70 9.29 -1.74
C ALA A 31 -6.47 9.95 -2.89
N THR A 32 -7.78 10.08 -2.78
CA THR A 32 -8.67 10.56 -3.85
C THR A 32 -9.08 12.02 -3.69
N GLY A 33 -8.93 12.59 -2.49
CA GLY A 33 -9.53 13.88 -2.14
C GLY A 33 -11.03 13.83 -1.86
N PHE A 34 -11.67 12.65 -2.04
CA PHE A 34 -13.10 12.47 -1.83
C PHE A 34 -13.42 12.31 -0.34
N PRO A 35 -14.27 13.18 0.27
CA PRO A 35 -14.47 13.23 1.72
C PRO A 35 -15.45 12.16 2.19
N ILE A 36 -15.04 10.89 2.22
CA ILE A 36 -15.90 9.73 2.52
C ILE A 36 -16.68 9.90 3.84
N ALA A 37 -16.02 10.38 4.91
CA ALA A 37 -16.70 10.55 6.21
C ALA A 37 -17.82 11.59 6.16
N LYS A 38 -17.60 12.72 5.49
CA LYS A 38 -18.62 13.77 5.28
C LYS A 38 -19.81 13.23 4.48
N ILE A 39 -19.53 12.51 3.40
CA ILE A 39 -20.56 11.92 2.55
C ILE A 39 -21.34 10.85 3.35
N ALA A 40 -20.64 9.97 4.08
CA ALA A 40 -21.27 8.96 4.91
C ALA A 40 -22.22 9.56 5.98
N ALA A 41 -21.82 10.68 6.59
CA ALA A 41 -22.68 11.39 7.55
C ALA A 41 -23.97 11.93 6.87
N LYS A 42 -23.88 12.47 5.66
CA LYS A 42 -25.05 12.93 4.91
C LYS A 42 -25.97 11.78 4.51
N LEU A 43 -25.39 10.66 4.06
CA LEU A 43 -26.17 9.45 3.75
C LEU A 43 -26.92 8.92 4.98
N ALA A 44 -26.29 8.97 6.16
CA ALA A 44 -26.94 8.57 7.42
C ALA A 44 -28.12 9.49 7.81
N LEU A 45 -28.14 10.73 7.32
CA LEU A 45 -29.25 11.66 7.47
C LEU A 45 -30.35 11.49 6.41
N GLY A 46 -30.20 10.53 5.50
CA GLY A 46 -31.19 10.19 4.48
C GLY A 46 -30.95 10.80 3.09
N TYR A 47 -29.89 11.59 2.90
CA TYR A 47 -29.51 12.05 1.57
C TYR A 47 -29.07 10.87 0.68
N ARG A 48 -29.28 11.01 -0.62
CA ARG A 48 -28.79 10.05 -1.62
C ARG A 48 -27.49 10.58 -2.25
N LEU A 49 -26.65 9.67 -2.80
CA LEU A 49 -25.37 10.05 -3.42
C LEU A 49 -25.54 11.05 -4.60
N ASP A 50 -26.63 10.90 -5.34
CA ASP A 50 -26.96 11.77 -6.48
C ASP A 50 -27.48 13.16 -6.05
N GLU A 51 -27.91 13.31 -4.81
CA GLU A 51 -28.38 14.58 -4.22
C GLU A 51 -27.24 15.37 -3.56
N ILE A 52 -26.13 14.71 -3.24
CA ILE A 52 -24.99 15.34 -2.55
C ILE A 52 -24.03 15.92 -3.60
N PRO A 53 -23.65 17.21 -3.52
CA PRO A 53 -22.63 17.78 -4.40
C PRO A 53 -21.27 17.11 -4.20
N ASN A 54 -20.53 16.90 -5.28
CA ASN A 54 -19.14 16.42 -5.23
C ASN A 54 -18.22 17.58 -4.82
N ASP A 55 -17.50 17.43 -3.71
CA ASP A 55 -16.61 18.48 -3.19
C ASP A 55 -15.38 18.73 -4.09
N ILE A 56 -15.00 17.77 -4.93
CA ILE A 56 -13.83 17.87 -5.82
C ILE A 56 -14.21 18.67 -7.08
N THR A 57 -15.22 18.19 -7.80
CA THR A 57 -15.63 18.79 -9.08
C THR A 57 -16.51 20.02 -8.91
N ARG A 58 -17.30 20.08 -7.82
CA ARG A 58 -18.29 21.10 -7.48
C ARG A 58 -19.47 21.22 -8.44
N VAL A 59 -19.43 20.49 -9.55
CA VAL A 59 -20.45 20.55 -10.63
C VAL A 59 -21.13 19.20 -10.88
N THR A 60 -20.56 18.12 -10.36
CA THR A 60 -21.13 16.77 -10.46
C THR A 60 -21.67 16.31 -9.11
N PRO A 61 -22.56 15.30 -9.07
CA PRO A 61 -22.99 14.69 -7.82
C PRO A 61 -21.88 13.82 -7.19
N ALA A 62 -22.04 13.48 -5.90
CA ALA A 62 -21.10 12.64 -5.16
C ALA A 62 -21.04 11.19 -5.69
N SER A 63 -21.99 10.77 -6.51
CA SER A 63 -21.98 9.50 -7.24
C SER A 63 -20.97 9.44 -8.38
N PHE A 64 -20.40 10.58 -8.78
CA PHE A 64 -19.35 10.63 -9.82
C PHE A 64 -18.04 10.08 -9.27
N GLU A 65 -17.47 9.07 -9.93
CA GLU A 65 -16.22 8.43 -9.49
C GLU A 65 -15.01 9.37 -9.65
N PRO A 66 -14.09 9.39 -8.65
CA PRO A 66 -12.87 10.19 -8.74
C PRO A 66 -11.96 9.66 -9.87
N THR A 67 -11.37 10.58 -10.63
CA THR A 67 -10.34 10.28 -11.64
C THR A 67 -8.99 10.78 -11.13
N LEU A 68 -7.97 9.92 -11.16
CA LEU A 68 -6.64 10.22 -10.63
C LEU A 68 -5.60 10.21 -11.76
N ASP A 69 -4.74 11.22 -11.78
CA ASP A 69 -3.59 11.36 -12.68
C ASP A 69 -2.24 11.20 -11.96
N TYR A 70 -2.25 10.63 -10.77
CA TYR A 70 -1.09 10.38 -9.92
C TYR A 70 -1.13 8.96 -9.33
N VAL A 71 0.00 8.51 -8.82
CA VAL A 71 0.15 7.20 -8.19
C VAL A 71 0.15 7.35 -6.67
N VAL A 72 -0.63 6.50 -6.01
CA VAL A 72 -0.65 6.40 -4.54
C VAL A 72 -0.09 5.04 -4.14
N VAL A 73 0.94 5.06 -3.29
CA VAL A 73 1.54 3.84 -2.73
C VAL A 73 1.30 3.81 -1.23
N LYS A 74 0.80 2.69 -0.76
CA LYS A 74 0.61 2.37 0.64
C LYS A 74 1.57 1.25 1.03
N VAL A 75 2.35 1.44 2.10
CA VAL A 75 3.27 0.44 2.63
C VAL A 75 2.90 0.15 4.08
N PRO A 76 2.70 -1.12 4.45
CA PRO A 76 2.41 -1.49 5.84
C PRO A 76 3.64 -1.31 6.72
N ARG A 77 3.42 -0.97 8.00
CA ARG A 77 4.44 -0.95 9.04
C ARG A 77 4.28 -2.16 9.93
N PHE A 78 5.34 -2.94 10.06
CA PHE A 78 5.44 -4.05 11.00
C PHE A 78 6.35 -3.63 12.16
N ALA A 79 6.17 -4.22 13.33
CA ALA A 79 6.93 -3.91 14.54
C ALA A 79 7.56 -5.16 15.17
N PHE A 80 8.01 -6.10 14.33
CA PHE A 80 8.63 -7.36 14.80
C PHE A 80 9.87 -7.09 15.67
N GLU A 81 10.56 -5.97 15.46
CA GLU A 81 11.66 -5.55 16.29
C GLU A 81 11.28 -5.32 17.77
N LYS A 82 10.01 -5.05 18.05
CA LYS A 82 9.47 -4.90 19.41
C LYS A 82 8.93 -6.20 19.99
N PHE A 83 8.73 -7.21 19.17
CA PHE A 83 8.14 -8.49 19.53
C PHE A 83 8.98 -9.65 18.96
N PRO A 84 10.20 -9.87 19.49
CA PRO A 84 11.16 -10.80 18.90
C PRO A 84 10.72 -12.28 18.94
N VAL A 85 9.74 -12.63 19.78
CA VAL A 85 9.15 -13.96 19.85
C VAL A 85 7.97 -14.16 18.87
N ALA A 86 7.53 -13.08 18.19
CA ALA A 86 6.44 -13.18 17.23
C ALA A 86 6.95 -13.78 15.91
N ASP A 87 6.12 -14.63 15.30
CA ASP A 87 6.37 -15.12 13.95
C ASP A 87 6.33 -13.98 12.93
N ALA A 88 7.48 -13.66 12.34
CA ALA A 88 7.64 -12.58 11.36
C ALA A 88 7.19 -12.99 9.94
N ARG A 89 6.83 -14.26 9.70
CA ARG A 89 6.34 -14.71 8.42
C ARG A 89 4.95 -14.12 8.15
N LEU A 90 4.81 -13.43 7.01
CA LEU A 90 3.55 -12.84 6.59
C LEU A 90 2.63 -13.94 6.04
N THR A 91 1.39 -13.93 6.52
CA THR A 91 0.33 -14.88 6.15
C THR A 91 -0.96 -14.12 5.90
N THR A 92 -2.10 -14.79 5.87
CA THR A 92 -3.43 -14.17 5.81
C THR A 92 -3.84 -13.46 7.10
N THR A 93 -3.11 -13.68 8.21
CA THR A 93 -3.34 -12.98 9.48
C THR A 93 -2.74 -11.59 9.43
N MET A 94 -3.49 -10.58 9.89
CA MET A 94 -3.02 -9.21 9.96
C MET A 94 -1.93 -9.06 11.04
N LYS A 95 -0.72 -8.70 10.62
CA LYS A 95 0.45 -8.46 11.51
C LYS A 95 0.96 -7.01 11.48
N SER A 96 0.41 -6.19 10.60
CA SER A 96 0.79 -4.77 10.53
C SER A 96 0.23 -3.97 11.70
N VAL A 97 1.04 -3.04 12.22
CA VAL A 97 0.66 -2.14 13.33
C VAL A 97 0.31 -0.74 12.85
N GLY A 98 0.59 -0.43 11.60
CA GLY A 98 0.34 0.86 10.97
C GLY A 98 0.66 0.81 9.48
N GLU A 99 0.69 1.98 8.86
CA GLU A 99 0.91 2.11 7.42
C GLU A 99 1.42 3.51 7.09
N ALA A 100 2.25 3.61 6.05
CA ALA A 100 2.63 4.87 5.41
C ALA A 100 1.96 4.94 4.04
N MET A 101 1.57 6.15 3.63
CA MET A 101 1.03 6.42 2.30
C MET A 101 1.75 7.60 1.68
N ALA A 102 2.07 7.49 0.41
CA ALA A 102 2.67 8.58 -0.35
C ALA A 102 2.03 8.73 -1.73
N ILE A 103 2.02 9.95 -2.23
CA ILE A 103 1.54 10.34 -3.54
C ILE A 103 2.74 10.78 -4.38
N GLY A 104 2.79 10.32 -5.61
CA GLY A 104 3.82 10.68 -6.58
C GLY A 104 3.29 10.70 -8.00
N ARG A 105 4.00 11.34 -8.92
CA ARG A 105 3.62 11.35 -10.35
C ARG A 105 3.79 9.98 -11.01
N ASN A 106 4.70 9.17 -10.49
CA ASN A 106 4.93 7.80 -10.94
C ASN A 106 5.15 6.86 -9.76
N PHE A 107 5.14 5.57 -10.04
CA PHE A 107 5.28 4.52 -9.02
C PHE A 107 6.59 4.64 -8.24
N THR A 108 7.72 4.84 -8.91
CA THR A 108 9.04 4.92 -8.28
C THR A 108 9.10 6.06 -7.25
N THR A 109 8.61 7.24 -7.62
CA THR A 109 8.57 8.40 -6.70
C THR A 109 7.65 8.14 -5.51
N ALA A 110 6.45 7.59 -5.75
CA ALA A 110 5.50 7.29 -4.68
C ALA A 110 6.03 6.22 -3.72
N LEU A 111 6.62 5.14 -4.26
CA LEU A 111 7.21 4.07 -3.46
C LEU A 111 8.35 4.58 -2.58
N GLN A 112 9.30 5.31 -3.15
CA GLN A 112 10.43 5.89 -2.40
C GLN A 112 9.97 6.83 -1.28
N LYS A 113 8.96 7.65 -1.53
CA LYS A 113 8.36 8.51 -0.50
C LYS A 113 7.70 7.69 0.61
N ALA A 114 6.94 6.65 0.26
CA ALA A 114 6.26 5.79 1.22
C ALA A 114 7.25 5.05 2.11
N LEU A 115 8.31 4.48 1.53
CA LEU A 115 9.35 3.78 2.27
C LEU A 115 10.10 4.71 3.22
N ARG A 116 10.47 5.93 2.79
CA ARG A 116 11.09 6.92 3.67
C ARG A 116 10.18 7.33 4.84
N SER A 117 8.86 7.41 4.60
CA SER A 117 7.88 7.75 5.62
C SER A 117 7.73 6.70 6.72
N LEU A 118 8.26 5.48 6.53
CA LEU A 118 8.31 4.47 7.58
C LEU A 118 9.32 4.79 8.68
N GLU A 119 10.25 5.73 8.43
CA GLU A 119 11.31 6.18 9.37
C GLU A 119 12.11 5.01 9.98
N ARG A 120 12.28 3.94 9.23
CA ARG A 120 13.03 2.74 9.60
C ARG A 120 14.37 2.72 8.87
N ARG A 121 15.46 2.39 9.59
CA ARG A 121 16.77 2.22 8.93
C ARG A 121 16.70 1.13 7.87
N GLY A 122 17.25 1.42 6.69
CA GLY A 122 17.27 0.49 5.54
C GLY A 122 15.93 0.28 4.85
N SER A 123 14.89 1.06 5.17
CA SER A 123 13.58 0.94 4.49
C SER A 123 13.54 1.64 3.13
N SER A 124 14.45 2.56 2.85
CA SER A 124 14.53 3.24 1.55
C SER A 124 15.51 2.54 0.62
N PHE A 125 15.17 2.49 -0.66
CA PHE A 125 16.08 2.00 -1.68
C PHE A 125 17.21 3.00 -1.92
N THR A 126 18.45 2.54 -1.84
CA THR A 126 19.63 3.32 -2.21
C THR A 126 20.11 2.89 -3.59
N TRP A 127 20.22 3.86 -4.48
CA TRP A 127 20.75 3.69 -5.85
C TRP A 127 22.13 4.34 -6.01
N ALA A 128 22.84 4.58 -4.90
CA ALA A 128 24.14 5.24 -4.97
C ALA A 128 25.15 4.36 -5.72
N PRO A 129 25.86 4.89 -6.73
CA PRO A 129 27.02 4.24 -7.29
C PRO A 129 28.03 3.94 -6.18
N GLY A 130 28.49 2.70 -6.06
CA GLY A 130 29.39 2.28 -4.99
C GLY A 130 28.71 1.89 -3.67
N ALA A 131 27.39 1.61 -3.69
CA ALA A 131 26.78 0.90 -2.57
C ALA A 131 27.60 -0.35 -2.24
N PRO A 132 27.77 -0.71 -0.94
CA PRO A 132 28.60 -1.83 -0.55
C PRO A 132 28.18 -3.09 -1.33
N ALA A 133 29.18 -3.75 -1.91
CA ALA A 133 28.96 -5.03 -2.58
C ALA A 133 28.28 -5.97 -1.56
N TYR A 134 27.12 -6.47 -1.93
CA TYR A 134 26.45 -7.48 -1.10
C TYR A 134 27.35 -8.70 -1.04
N THR A 135 27.57 -9.21 0.17
CA THR A 135 28.34 -10.43 0.38
C THR A 135 27.56 -11.69 -0.01
N SER A 136 26.27 -11.58 -0.18
CA SER A 136 25.35 -12.67 -0.52
C SER A 136 25.32 -12.89 -2.04
N THR A 137 25.22 -14.14 -2.46
CA THR A 137 25.02 -14.53 -3.86
C THR A 137 23.61 -14.19 -4.35
N VAL A 138 23.39 -14.20 -5.65
CA VAL A 138 22.05 -14.00 -6.25
C VAL A 138 21.08 -15.06 -5.74
N GLU A 139 21.53 -16.32 -5.66
CA GLU A 139 20.73 -17.44 -5.19
C GLU A 139 20.28 -17.27 -3.74
N GLU A 140 21.18 -16.86 -2.85
CA GLU A 140 20.84 -16.58 -1.44
C GLU A 140 19.85 -15.42 -1.31
N LEU A 141 19.99 -14.39 -2.13
CA LEU A 141 19.08 -13.25 -2.15
C LEU A 141 17.70 -13.64 -2.70
N LEU A 142 17.63 -14.50 -3.71
CA LEU A 142 16.38 -15.01 -4.25
C LEU A 142 15.63 -15.87 -3.21
N VAL A 143 16.34 -16.77 -2.50
CA VAL A 143 15.76 -17.55 -1.39
C VAL A 143 15.20 -16.62 -0.30
N THR A 144 15.92 -15.54 0.02
CA THR A 144 15.45 -14.54 0.99
C THR A 144 14.22 -13.79 0.47
N ALA A 145 14.18 -13.47 -0.82
CA ALA A 145 13.06 -12.80 -1.46
C ALA A 145 11.82 -13.69 -1.60
N GLU A 146 11.98 -15.00 -1.68
CA GLU A 146 10.89 -15.96 -1.68
C GLU A 146 10.14 -15.96 -0.34
N MET A 147 10.84 -15.76 0.77
CA MET A 147 10.24 -15.75 2.11
C MET A 147 9.34 -14.53 2.32
N PRO A 148 8.05 -14.72 2.68
CA PRO A 148 7.12 -13.63 2.89
C PRO A 148 7.37 -12.94 4.23
N THR A 149 8.34 -12.04 4.28
CA THR A 149 8.71 -11.24 5.46
C THR A 149 8.55 -9.74 5.19
N ASP A 150 8.64 -8.93 6.23
CA ASP A 150 8.62 -7.47 6.12
C ASP A 150 9.85 -6.89 5.40
N GLY A 151 10.93 -7.66 5.29
CA GLY A 151 12.15 -7.31 4.57
C GLY A 151 12.15 -7.72 3.08
N ARG A 152 11.15 -8.46 2.61
CA ARG A 152 11.11 -9.04 1.26
C ARG A 152 11.42 -8.03 0.15
N ILE A 153 10.81 -6.83 0.21
CA ILE A 153 10.99 -5.81 -0.83
C ILE A 153 12.44 -5.33 -0.95
N VAL A 154 13.19 -5.32 0.17
CA VAL A 154 14.61 -4.99 0.18
C VAL A 154 15.43 -6.13 -0.38
N ALA A 155 15.09 -7.38 -0.06
CA ALA A 155 15.74 -8.56 -0.63
C ALA A 155 15.58 -8.62 -2.15
N VAL A 156 14.38 -8.32 -2.67
CA VAL A 156 14.14 -8.19 -4.12
C VAL A 156 15.04 -7.12 -4.74
N GLN A 157 15.14 -5.94 -4.14
CA GLN A 157 16.05 -4.90 -4.63
C GLN A 157 17.51 -5.38 -4.65
N GLN A 158 17.96 -6.04 -3.59
CA GLN A 158 19.32 -6.54 -3.48
C GLN A 158 19.61 -7.60 -4.54
N ALA A 159 18.68 -8.52 -4.77
CA ALA A 159 18.80 -9.53 -5.82
C ALA A 159 18.95 -8.90 -7.22
N LEU A 160 18.11 -7.92 -7.54
CA LEU A 160 18.20 -7.18 -8.81
C LEU A 160 19.54 -6.43 -8.97
N LEU A 161 20.04 -5.81 -7.90
CA LEU A 161 21.33 -5.12 -7.91
C LEU A 161 22.51 -6.10 -8.03
N ALA A 162 22.36 -7.32 -7.52
CA ALA A 162 23.36 -8.38 -7.67
C ALA A 162 23.33 -9.05 -9.06
N GLY A 163 22.35 -8.73 -9.92
CA GLY A 163 22.26 -9.22 -11.29
C GLY A 163 21.14 -10.25 -11.54
N ALA A 164 20.23 -10.47 -10.59
CA ALA A 164 19.05 -11.29 -10.84
C ALA A 164 18.18 -10.70 -11.96
N SER A 165 17.59 -11.55 -12.77
CA SER A 165 16.64 -11.14 -13.82
C SER A 165 15.20 -11.05 -13.27
N VAL A 166 14.35 -10.22 -13.89
CA VAL A 166 12.96 -10.07 -13.48
C VAL A 166 12.15 -11.38 -13.53
N PRO A 167 12.37 -12.32 -14.48
CA PRO A 167 11.69 -13.61 -14.52
C PRO A 167 12.07 -14.58 -13.40
N GLN A 168 13.16 -14.33 -12.68
CA GLN A 168 13.54 -15.15 -11.52
C GLN A 168 12.77 -14.73 -10.27
#